data_30247f72add46517ec153a590690134c
#
_entry.id   30247f72add46517ec153a590690134c
#
_cell.length_a   1.000
_cell.length_b   1.000
_cell.length_c   1.000
_cell.angle_alpha   90.00
_cell.angle_beta   90.00
_cell.angle_gamma   90.00
#
_symmetry.space_group_name_H-M   'P 1'
#
loop_
_entity.id
_entity.type
_entity.pdbx_description
1 polymer ?
#
loop_
_entity_poly.entity_id
_entity_poly.type
_entity_poly.pdbx_seq_one_letter_code
_entity_poly.pdbx_strand_id
1 'polypeptide(L)'
;MGRLRGFDYKSPFFYMVTLKRLKGLAAFSEIGPNGLVVNEITRVFKAVIRGFHLKWRCCEEISPFAIMPDHLHLLFKIRAIPDRVALGRLVYPLEKELADAYWRVVGAGETAPCKTLPTNYSPGQPSRSLASGGREGFASGGFVRPIFEKDWHDWIVKKEGQLAAFRRYIRENPARAALRRANARFFQQVAPVDFLGRRWFAYGNRALLGLPVLVPFKGHRATAEGSPEWNALVESAARIGPGVAGVSTFMSPLEKACGNAIARAGGGLVVLSPEGFGPRWHPPREKERFCAAGRMLFLSLYEATARQPTRKELYDRCHEMIDLAQAGLLI
;
A
#
# COMPACT_ATOMS: atom_id res chain seq x y z
N MET A 1 3.59 -12.79 2.28
CA MET A 1 2.28 -12.10 2.41
C MET A 1 1.16 -12.94 1.84
N GLY A 2 0.05 -13.08 2.57
CA GLY A 2 -1.03 -13.92 2.11
C GLY A 2 -1.93 -13.19 1.11
N ARG A 3 -2.12 -13.78 -0.06
CA ARG A 3 -3.21 -13.44 -0.97
C ARG A 3 -4.56 -13.65 -0.27
N LEU A 4 -5.60 -12.95 -0.71
CA LEU A 4 -6.94 -13.12 -0.16
C LEU A 4 -7.36 -14.60 -0.27
N ARG A 5 -7.51 -15.29 0.86
CA ARG A 5 -7.92 -16.71 0.89
C ARG A 5 -9.31 -16.84 0.26
N GLY A 6 -9.51 -17.84 -0.58
CA GLY A 6 -10.78 -18.12 -1.25
C GLY A 6 -11.12 -17.20 -2.43
N PHE A 7 -10.26 -16.24 -2.81
CA PHE A 7 -10.48 -15.44 -4.02
C PHE A 7 -9.84 -16.09 -5.24
N ASP A 8 -10.63 -16.19 -6.32
CA ASP A 8 -10.12 -16.67 -7.60
C ASP A 8 -9.37 -15.55 -8.35
N TYR A 9 -8.05 -15.51 -8.18
CA TYR A 9 -7.15 -14.55 -8.87
C TYR A 9 -7.05 -14.76 -10.39
N LYS A 10 -7.84 -15.67 -10.95
CA LYS A 10 -8.03 -15.88 -12.41
C LYS A 10 -9.23 -15.09 -12.95
N SER A 11 -10.02 -14.47 -12.07
CA SER A 11 -11.22 -13.74 -12.44
C SER A 11 -10.88 -12.45 -13.20
N PRO A 12 -11.75 -12.02 -14.14
CA PRO A 12 -11.57 -10.79 -14.90
C PRO A 12 -11.95 -9.57 -14.05
N PHE A 13 -10.97 -9.06 -13.34
CA PHE A 13 -11.11 -7.88 -12.47
C PHE A 13 -10.03 -6.84 -12.74
N PHE A 14 -10.21 -5.67 -12.14
CA PHE A 14 -9.12 -4.72 -11.95
C PHE A 14 -8.34 -5.06 -10.69
N TYR A 15 -7.00 -5.09 -10.84
CA TYR A 15 -6.09 -5.36 -9.73
C TYR A 15 -5.09 -4.21 -9.61
N MET A 16 -5.09 -3.54 -8.45
CA MET A 16 -4.01 -2.61 -8.13
C MET A 16 -2.85 -3.41 -7.55
N VAL A 17 -1.70 -3.34 -8.20
CA VAL A 17 -0.45 -3.98 -7.75
C VAL A 17 0.56 -2.92 -7.36
N THR A 18 1.23 -3.13 -6.24
CA THR A 18 2.34 -2.29 -5.79
C THR A 18 3.61 -3.13 -5.70
N LEU A 19 4.61 -2.76 -6.51
CA LEU A 19 5.93 -3.38 -6.53
C LEU A 19 6.92 -2.46 -5.80
N LYS A 20 7.53 -2.92 -4.73
CA LYS A 20 8.52 -2.16 -3.96
C LYS A 20 9.92 -2.45 -4.45
N ARG A 21 10.73 -1.40 -4.58
CA ARG A 21 12.14 -1.48 -4.94
C ARG A 21 12.98 -2.09 -3.82
N LEU A 22 13.89 -2.98 -4.15
CA LEU A 22 14.91 -3.44 -3.21
C LEU A 22 15.77 -2.28 -2.70
N LYS A 23 16.09 -2.31 -1.41
CA LYS A 23 16.97 -1.32 -0.79
C LYS A 23 18.36 -1.37 -1.43
N GLY A 24 19.01 -0.21 -1.51
CA GLY A 24 20.38 -0.09 -2.07
C GLY A 24 20.46 0.04 -3.58
N LEU A 25 19.35 -0.06 -4.31
CA LEU A 25 19.31 0.19 -5.75
C LEU A 25 19.09 1.69 -6.07
N ALA A 26 19.44 2.11 -7.29
CA ALA A 26 19.09 3.45 -7.77
C ALA A 26 17.59 3.68 -7.81
N ALA A 27 17.14 4.90 -7.55
CA ALA A 27 15.73 5.25 -7.55
C ALA A 27 15.12 5.11 -8.95
N PHE A 28 13.88 4.59 -9.03
CA PHE A 28 13.20 4.42 -10.32
C PHE A 28 12.80 5.74 -10.97
N SER A 29 12.63 6.78 -10.17
CA SER A 29 12.29 8.12 -10.60
C SER A 29 12.75 9.13 -9.56
N GLU A 30 12.57 10.40 -9.84
CA GLU A 30 12.78 11.49 -8.91
C GLU A 30 11.49 12.29 -8.74
N ILE A 31 11.33 12.90 -7.56
CA ILE A 31 10.23 13.82 -7.29
C ILE A 31 10.77 15.24 -7.26
N GLY A 32 10.40 16.03 -8.26
CA GLY A 32 10.66 17.47 -8.32
C GLY A 32 9.55 18.30 -7.68
N PRO A 33 9.66 19.62 -7.74
CA PRO A 33 8.65 20.55 -7.18
C PRO A 33 7.25 20.35 -7.77
N ASN A 34 7.17 19.99 -9.05
CA ASN A 34 5.91 19.86 -9.80
C ASN A 34 5.46 18.38 -9.96
N GLY A 35 6.06 17.46 -9.23
CA GLY A 35 5.74 16.03 -9.31
C GLY A 35 6.90 15.19 -9.84
N LEU A 36 6.61 14.21 -10.69
CA LEU A 36 7.58 13.24 -11.18
C LEU A 36 8.56 13.86 -12.19
N VAL A 37 9.85 13.71 -11.92
CA VAL A 37 10.92 13.99 -12.90
C VAL A 37 11.23 12.70 -13.64
N VAL A 38 11.12 12.77 -14.96
CA VAL A 38 11.35 11.63 -15.85
C VAL A 38 12.85 11.45 -16.10
N ASN A 39 13.45 10.42 -15.51
CA ASN A 39 14.80 9.96 -15.82
C ASN A 39 14.79 8.80 -16.82
N GLU A 40 15.96 8.26 -17.17
CA GLU A 40 16.08 7.17 -18.16
C GLU A 40 15.38 5.88 -17.68
N ILE A 41 15.52 5.52 -16.39
CA ILE A 41 14.82 4.36 -15.82
C ILE A 41 13.31 4.54 -15.96
N THR A 42 12.79 5.75 -15.67
CA THR A 42 11.36 6.04 -15.86
C THR A 42 10.91 5.85 -17.31
N ARG A 43 11.75 6.24 -18.29
CA ARG A 43 11.42 6.11 -19.73
C ARG A 43 11.33 4.65 -20.15
N VAL A 44 12.34 3.83 -19.80
CA VAL A 44 12.33 2.41 -20.15
C VAL A 44 11.22 1.65 -19.44
N PHE A 45 10.92 1.98 -18.18
CA PHE A 45 9.80 1.37 -17.45
C PHE A 45 8.46 1.70 -18.08
N LYS A 46 8.23 2.97 -18.50
CA LYS A 46 7.02 3.34 -19.24
C LYS A 46 6.86 2.56 -20.53
N ALA A 47 7.95 2.36 -21.26
CA ALA A 47 7.91 1.58 -22.50
C ALA A 47 7.55 0.12 -22.25
N VAL A 48 8.17 -0.54 -21.26
CA VAL A 48 7.87 -1.91 -20.85
C VAL A 48 6.40 -2.05 -20.42
N ILE A 49 5.93 -1.19 -19.50
CA ILE A 49 4.56 -1.26 -18.97
C ILE A 49 3.52 -1.08 -20.09
N ARG A 50 3.72 -0.08 -20.97
CA ARG A 50 2.81 0.19 -22.09
C ARG A 50 2.79 -0.91 -23.12
N GLY A 51 3.92 -1.57 -23.40
CA GLY A 51 4.02 -2.66 -24.37
C GLY A 51 3.61 -4.03 -23.83
N PHE A 52 3.42 -4.15 -22.52
CA PHE A 52 3.21 -5.46 -21.87
C PHE A 52 1.97 -6.20 -22.38
N HIS A 53 0.86 -5.50 -22.58
CA HIS A 53 -0.39 -6.08 -23.08
C HIS A 53 -0.26 -6.69 -24.49
N LEU A 54 0.69 -6.22 -25.32
CA LEU A 54 0.92 -6.77 -26.64
C LEU A 54 1.47 -8.20 -26.60
N LYS A 55 2.23 -8.52 -25.56
CA LYS A 55 2.80 -9.86 -25.33
C LYS A 55 1.85 -10.77 -24.57
N TRP A 56 1.06 -10.20 -23.67
CA TRP A 56 0.23 -10.93 -22.72
C TRP A 56 -1.25 -10.62 -22.95
N ARG A 57 -1.89 -11.37 -23.86
CA ARG A 57 -3.29 -11.13 -24.29
C ARG A 57 -4.32 -11.15 -23.16
N CYS A 58 -4.03 -11.82 -22.04
CA CYS A 58 -4.88 -11.81 -20.84
C CYS A 58 -4.81 -10.49 -20.07
N CYS A 59 -3.78 -9.69 -20.26
CA CYS A 59 -3.69 -8.33 -19.75
C CYS A 59 -4.24 -7.38 -20.81
N GLU A 60 -5.40 -6.79 -20.56
CA GLU A 60 -5.99 -5.83 -21.50
C GLU A 60 -5.21 -4.51 -21.49
N GLU A 61 -4.89 -4.03 -20.29
CA GLU A 61 -4.09 -2.84 -20.09
C GLU A 61 -3.48 -2.78 -18.68
N ILE A 62 -2.45 -1.97 -18.51
CA ILE A 62 -1.93 -1.53 -17.22
C ILE A 62 -2.04 -0.01 -17.20
N SER A 63 -3.17 0.51 -16.69
CA SER A 63 -3.46 1.96 -16.71
C SER A 63 -4.53 2.37 -15.68
N PRO A 64 -4.29 3.47 -14.93
CA PRO A 64 -3.05 4.23 -14.84
C PRO A 64 -1.96 3.49 -14.08
N PHE A 65 -0.74 4.00 -14.19
CA PHE A 65 0.39 3.58 -13.38
C PHE A 65 1.21 4.78 -12.91
N ALA A 66 1.93 4.62 -11.80
CA ALA A 66 2.86 5.61 -11.26
C ALA A 66 4.20 4.96 -10.93
N ILE A 67 5.28 5.56 -11.42
CA ILE A 67 6.66 5.11 -11.16
C ILE A 67 7.23 6.06 -10.10
N MET A 68 7.12 5.64 -8.82
CA MET A 68 7.65 6.40 -7.69
C MET A 68 9.14 6.07 -7.48
N PRO A 69 9.89 6.86 -6.70
CA PRO A 69 11.31 6.59 -6.48
C PRO A 69 11.63 5.20 -5.91
N ASP A 70 10.76 4.67 -5.08
CA ASP A 70 10.96 3.45 -4.30
C ASP A 70 9.92 2.35 -4.56
N HIS A 71 8.94 2.61 -5.42
CA HIS A 71 7.90 1.63 -5.77
C HIS A 71 7.15 1.99 -7.05
N LEU A 72 6.39 1.04 -7.55
CA LEU A 72 5.45 1.22 -8.67
C LEU A 72 4.03 0.95 -8.20
N HIS A 73 3.09 1.78 -8.61
CA HIS A 73 1.66 1.47 -8.57
C HIS A 73 1.17 1.15 -9.97
N LEU A 74 0.53 0.01 -10.14
CA LEU A 74 0.06 -0.51 -11.42
C LEU A 74 -1.39 -0.93 -11.30
N LEU A 75 -2.26 -0.43 -12.17
CA LEU A 75 -3.66 -0.89 -12.25
C LEU A 75 -3.82 -1.80 -13.46
N PHE A 76 -3.87 -3.11 -13.21
CA PHE A 76 -4.11 -4.12 -14.23
C PHE A 76 -5.59 -4.25 -14.53
N LYS A 77 -5.95 -4.31 -15.81
CA LYS A 77 -7.23 -4.81 -16.29
C LYS A 77 -7.03 -6.18 -16.91
N ILE A 78 -7.61 -7.21 -16.32
CA ILE A 78 -7.48 -8.60 -16.77
C ILE A 78 -8.76 -9.01 -17.49
N ARG A 79 -8.62 -9.63 -18.67
CA ARG A 79 -9.74 -10.22 -19.43
C ARG A 79 -10.15 -11.57 -18.87
N ALA A 80 -11.43 -11.91 -19.04
CA ALA A 80 -11.85 -13.29 -18.97
C ALA A 80 -11.28 -14.07 -20.17
N ILE A 81 -10.47 -15.09 -19.91
CA ILE A 81 -9.97 -15.99 -20.92
C ILE A 81 -10.33 -17.42 -20.54
N PRO A 82 -10.63 -18.33 -21.48
CA PRO A 82 -10.92 -19.73 -21.21
C PRO A 82 -9.85 -20.38 -20.32
N ASP A 83 -8.57 -20.11 -20.64
CA ASP A 83 -7.42 -20.57 -19.84
C ASP A 83 -7.02 -19.53 -18.80
N ARG A 84 -7.83 -19.39 -17.77
CA ARG A 84 -7.68 -18.41 -16.70
C ARG A 84 -6.25 -18.29 -16.17
N VAL A 85 -5.63 -17.13 -16.38
CA VAL A 85 -4.26 -16.86 -15.93
C VAL A 85 -4.30 -16.16 -14.57
N ALA A 86 -3.71 -16.77 -13.56
CA ALA A 86 -3.58 -16.15 -12.26
C ALA A 86 -2.73 -14.86 -12.33
N LEU A 87 -3.10 -13.82 -11.56
CA LEU A 87 -2.41 -12.53 -11.51
C LEU A 87 -0.87 -12.65 -11.43
N GLY A 88 -0.36 -13.63 -10.66
CA GLY A 88 1.08 -13.88 -10.54
C GLY A 88 1.76 -14.24 -11.86
N ARG A 89 1.06 -14.90 -12.78
CA ARG A 89 1.61 -15.19 -14.12
C ARG A 89 1.74 -13.96 -15.01
N LEU A 90 1.18 -12.82 -14.61
CA LEU A 90 1.36 -11.52 -15.26
C LEU A 90 2.40 -10.68 -14.54
N VAL A 91 2.37 -10.68 -13.19
CA VAL A 91 3.25 -9.83 -12.39
C VAL A 91 4.71 -10.28 -12.51
N TYR A 92 5.01 -11.58 -12.39
CA TYR A 92 6.40 -12.08 -12.46
C TYR A 92 7.10 -11.82 -13.80
N PRO A 93 6.49 -12.04 -14.99
CA PRO A 93 7.10 -11.65 -16.25
C PRO A 93 7.32 -10.14 -16.35
N LEU A 94 6.37 -9.33 -15.87
CA LEU A 94 6.54 -7.88 -15.87
C LEU A 94 7.70 -7.45 -14.96
N GLU A 95 7.82 -8.01 -13.76
CA GLU A 95 8.97 -7.78 -12.87
C GLU A 95 10.29 -8.10 -13.54
N LYS A 96 10.35 -9.24 -14.27
CA LYS A 96 11.54 -9.65 -15.03
C LYS A 96 11.87 -8.66 -16.14
N GLU A 97 10.90 -8.27 -16.96
CA GLU A 97 11.12 -7.29 -18.03
C GLU A 97 11.56 -5.91 -17.51
N LEU A 98 10.99 -5.47 -16.40
CA LEU A 98 11.40 -4.23 -15.73
C LEU A 98 12.81 -4.34 -15.14
N ALA A 99 13.17 -5.49 -14.56
CA ALA A 99 14.51 -5.72 -14.05
C ALA A 99 15.55 -5.74 -15.19
N ASP A 100 15.25 -6.40 -16.30
CA ASP A 100 16.10 -6.37 -17.49
C ASP A 100 16.30 -4.95 -18.02
N ALA A 101 15.23 -4.17 -18.09
CA ALA A 101 15.28 -2.78 -18.53
C ALA A 101 16.09 -1.90 -17.56
N TYR A 102 15.91 -2.10 -16.25
CA TYR A 102 16.66 -1.40 -15.22
C TYR A 102 18.16 -1.63 -15.33
N TRP A 103 18.59 -2.90 -15.42
CA TRP A 103 20.02 -3.25 -15.47
C TRP A 103 20.69 -2.84 -16.78
N ARG A 104 19.94 -2.73 -17.87
CA ARG A 104 20.49 -2.13 -19.12
C ARG A 104 20.81 -0.65 -18.95
N VAL A 105 20.03 0.09 -18.17
CA VAL A 105 20.27 1.51 -17.91
C VAL A 105 21.39 1.71 -16.87
N VAL A 106 21.30 1.01 -15.73
CA VAL A 106 22.20 1.19 -14.59
C VAL A 106 23.52 0.45 -14.82
N GLY A 107 23.49 -0.75 -15.40
CA GLY A 107 24.67 -1.57 -15.67
C GLY A 107 25.57 -1.02 -16.78
N ALA A 108 25.07 -0.18 -17.66
CA ALA A 108 25.89 0.51 -18.66
C ALA A 108 26.77 1.63 -18.06
N GLY A 109 26.53 2.02 -16.82
CA GLY A 109 27.25 3.13 -16.13
C GLY A 109 28.11 2.74 -14.95
N GLU A 110 27.99 1.53 -14.38
CA GLU A 110 28.71 1.14 -13.17
C GLU A 110 29.18 -0.32 -13.20
N THR A 111 30.52 -0.50 -13.21
CA THR A 111 31.15 -1.68 -12.61
C THR A 111 31.04 -1.55 -11.08
N ALA A 112 29.84 -1.71 -10.53
CA ALA A 112 29.66 -1.67 -9.09
C ALA A 112 30.11 -3.00 -8.47
N PRO A 113 30.99 -2.98 -7.45
CA PRO A 113 31.39 -4.18 -6.74
C PRO A 113 30.17 -4.79 -6.06
N CYS A 114 29.92 -6.06 -6.34
CA CYS A 114 28.95 -6.90 -5.67
C CYS A 114 29.24 -6.96 -4.16
N LYS A 115 28.66 -6.06 -3.37
CA LYS A 115 28.62 -6.23 -1.91
C LYS A 115 27.37 -7.02 -1.57
N THR A 116 27.59 -8.33 -1.37
CA THR A 116 26.79 -9.32 -0.63
C THR A 116 25.27 -9.16 -0.72
N LEU A 117 24.66 -9.94 -1.60
CA LEU A 117 23.27 -10.37 -1.46
C LEU A 117 23.08 -10.97 -0.05
N PRO A 118 21.96 -10.71 0.63
CA PRO A 118 21.64 -11.50 1.81
C PRO A 118 21.59 -12.98 1.41
N THR A 119 22.38 -13.81 2.09
CA THR A 119 22.62 -15.23 1.82
C THR A 119 21.36 -16.12 1.90
N ASN A 120 20.18 -15.55 2.13
CA ASN A 120 18.91 -16.26 2.30
C ASN A 120 17.93 -16.09 1.12
N TYR A 121 18.38 -15.68 -0.05
CA TYR A 121 17.55 -15.69 -1.24
C TYR A 121 17.63 -17.06 -1.93
N SER A 122 16.77 -18.00 -1.52
CA SER A 122 16.44 -19.17 -2.34
C SER A 122 15.33 -18.75 -3.31
N PRO A 123 15.54 -18.83 -4.63
CA PRO A 123 14.45 -18.69 -5.58
C PRO A 123 13.43 -19.77 -5.24
N GLY A 124 12.19 -19.37 -4.94
CA GLY A 124 11.11 -20.27 -4.57
C GLY A 124 11.02 -21.40 -5.59
N GLN A 125 11.29 -22.62 -5.16
CA GLN A 125 11.01 -23.80 -5.97
C GLN A 125 9.52 -23.77 -6.32
N PRO A 126 9.15 -23.97 -7.59
CA PRO A 126 7.74 -24.18 -7.93
C PRO A 126 7.29 -25.43 -7.17
N SER A 127 6.24 -25.28 -6.37
CA SER A 127 5.58 -26.40 -5.72
C SER A 127 5.33 -27.48 -6.75
N ARG A 128 5.93 -28.67 -6.54
CA ARG A 128 5.72 -29.89 -7.33
C ARG A 128 4.27 -30.32 -7.18
N SER A 129 3.41 -29.86 -8.08
CA SER A 129 2.21 -30.57 -8.52
C SER A 129 1.61 -29.79 -9.68
N LEU A 130 1.81 -30.31 -10.85
CA LEU A 130 1.11 -30.22 -12.14
C LEU A 130 2.12 -30.32 -13.28
N ALA A 131 2.78 -31.45 -13.35
CA ALA A 131 3.45 -31.91 -14.57
C ALA A 131 2.41 -32.66 -15.40
N SER A 132 1.89 -32.02 -16.45
CA SER A 132 1.56 -32.65 -17.73
C SER A 132 0.86 -31.59 -18.60
N GLY A 133 1.45 -31.24 -19.72
CA GLY A 133 0.80 -30.44 -20.77
C GLY A 133 1.68 -29.33 -21.32
N GLY A 134 2.33 -29.59 -22.48
CA GLY A 134 2.74 -28.57 -23.43
C GLY A 134 4.09 -27.89 -23.17
N ARG A 135 5.16 -28.52 -23.59
CA ARG A 135 6.43 -27.84 -23.92
C ARG A 135 6.27 -27.11 -25.26
N GLU A 136 6.15 -25.79 -25.22
CA GLU A 136 6.55 -24.96 -26.36
C GLU A 136 7.27 -23.70 -25.83
N GLY A 137 8.56 -23.61 -26.13
CA GLY A 137 9.31 -22.43 -26.46
C GLY A 137 9.53 -21.37 -25.38
N PHE A 138 10.14 -21.69 -24.22
CA PHE A 138 10.83 -20.66 -23.43
C PHE A 138 12.33 -20.69 -23.79
N ALA A 139 12.70 -19.83 -24.74
CA ALA A 139 14.07 -19.54 -25.08
C ALA A 139 14.87 -19.19 -23.81
N SER A 140 16.09 -19.70 -23.73
CA SER A 140 17.18 -19.50 -22.77
C SER A 140 17.15 -18.13 -22.05
N GLY A 141 16.41 -18.04 -20.97
CA GLY A 141 16.40 -16.84 -20.14
C GLY A 141 17.49 -16.90 -19.09
N GLY A 142 18.59 -16.20 -19.30
CA GLY A 142 19.60 -15.96 -18.27
C GLY A 142 18.98 -15.45 -16.97
N PHE A 143 19.67 -15.71 -15.86
CA PHE A 143 19.25 -15.26 -14.52
C PHE A 143 19.23 -13.72 -14.49
N VAL A 144 18.04 -13.13 -14.30
CA VAL A 144 17.89 -11.68 -14.15
C VAL A 144 17.93 -11.33 -12.67
N ARG A 145 18.85 -10.48 -12.28
CA ARG A 145 18.96 -9.98 -10.90
C ARG A 145 17.69 -9.20 -10.52
N PRO A 146 16.96 -9.59 -9.46
CA PRO A 146 15.74 -8.93 -9.06
C PRO A 146 16.00 -7.47 -8.61
N ILE A 147 15.00 -6.62 -8.85
CA ILE A 147 15.00 -5.21 -8.41
C ILE A 147 13.85 -4.88 -7.47
N PHE A 148 12.91 -5.81 -7.32
CA PHE A 148 11.75 -5.69 -6.43
C PHE A 148 11.88 -6.59 -5.22
N GLU A 149 11.22 -6.21 -4.12
CA GLU A 149 11.04 -7.07 -2.94
C GLU A 149 10.28 -8.33 -3.35
N LYS A 150 10.52 -9.45 -2.64
CA LYS A 150 10.01 -10.78 -2.99
C LYS A 150 8.49 -10.83 -3.14
N ASP A 151 7.76 -10.04 -2.35
CA ASP A 151 6.30 -10.02 -2.34
C ASP A 151 5.80 -8.65 -2.79
N TRP A 152 4.73 -8.65 -3.59
CA TRP A 152 3.99 -7.44 -3.94
C TRP A 152 2.72 -7.33 -3.12
N HIS A 153 2.19 -6.10 -3.03
CA HIS A 153 0.86 -5.86 -2.49
C HIS A 153 -0.14 -5.80 -3.64
N ASP A 154 -1.25 -6.51 -3.52
CA ASP A 154 -2.35 -6.43 -4.45
C ASP A 154 -3.66 -6.07 -3.75
N TRP A 155 -4.51 -5.35 -4.48
CA TRP A 155 -5.86 -5.05 -4.09
C TRP A 155 -6.82 -5.31 -5.25
N ILE A 156 -7.92 -6.02 -4.96
CA ILE A 156 -8.92 -6.36 -5.95
C ILE A 156 -10.01 -5.28 -5.91
N VAL A 157 -10.31 -4.68 -7.06
CA VAL A 157 -11.36 -3.67 -7.18
C VAL A 157 -12.70 -4.38 -7.29
N LYS A 158 -13.46 -4.44 -6.21
CA LYS A 158 -14.72 -5.21 -6.12
C LYS A 158 -15.97 -4.34 -6.10
N LYS A 159 -15.87 -3.09 -5.62
CA LYS A 159 -17.02 -2.21 -5.41
C LYS A 159 -17.08 -1.15 -6.51
N GLU A 160 -18.32 -0.77 -6.84
CA GLU A 160 -18.56 0.41 -7.68
C GLU A 160 -17.91 1.66 -7.06
N GLY A 161 -17.40 2.55 -7.91
CA GLY A 161 -16.67 3.75 -7.45
C GLY A 161 -15.21 3.52 -7.04
N GLN A 162 -14.83 2.31 -6.56
CA GLN A 162 -13.43 2.03 -6.19
C GLN A 162 -12.47 2.22 -7.37
N LEU A 163 -12.87 1.83 -8.58
CA LEU A 163 -12.02 1.97 -9.76
C LEU A 163 -11.63 3.44 -10.01
N ALA A 164 -12.59 4.35 -9.93
CA ALA A 164 -12.34 5.78 -10.08
C ALA A 164 -11.41 6.30 -8.98
N ALA A 165 -11.60 5.85 -7.75
CA ALA A 165 -10.76 6.21 -6.60
C ALA A 165 -9.32 5.70 -6.76
N PHE A 166 -9.10 4.45 -7.22
CA PHE A 166 -7.76 3.92 -7.52
C PHE A 166 -7.09 4.66 -8.67
N ARG A 167 -7.82 4.95 -9.74
CA ARG A 167 -7.30 5.73 -10.87
C ARG A 167 -6.86 7.13 -10.41
N ARG A 168 -7.67 7.81 -9.62
CA ARG A 168 -7.33 9.11 -9.02
C ARG A 168 -6.11 9.01 -8.12
N TYR A 169 -6.11 8.06 -7.18
CA TYR A 169 -4.99 7.82 -6.27
C TYR A 169 -3.66 7.66 -7.01
N ILE A 170 -3.60 6.80 -8.02
CA ILE A 170 -2.37 6.53 -8.78
C ILE A 170 -1.90 7.79 -9.53
N ARG A 171 -2.82 8.53 -10.18
CA ARG A 171 -2.49 9.75 -10.92
C ARG A 171 -1.96 10.87 -10.03
N GLU A 172 -2.55 11.04 -8.84
CA GLU A 172 -2.18 12.11 -7.91
C GLU A 172 -0.96 11.77 -7.04
N ASN A 173 -0.53 10.51 -7.00
CA ASN A 173 0.56 10.08 -6.12
C ASN A 173 1.86 10.89 -6.29
N PRO A 174 2.36 11.18 -7.51
CA PRO A 174 3.54 12.01 -7.70
C PRO A 174 3.39 13.44 -7.16
N ALA A 175 2.23 14.08 -7.40
CA ALA A 175 1.96 15.44 -6.91
C ALA A 175 1.88 15.49 -5.38
N ARG A 176 1.25 14.48 -4.76
CA ARG A 176 1.22 14.33 -3.29
C ARG A 176 2.62 14.15 -2.70
N ALA A 177 3.48 13.38 -3.37
CA ALA A 177 4.88 13.20 -2.95
C ALA A 177 5.67 14.51 -3.05
N ALA A 178 5.48 15.30 -4.12
CA ALA A 178 6.07 16.61 -4.27
C ALA A 178 5.62 17.60 -3.18
N LEU A 179 4.31 17.66 -2.91
CA LEU A 179 3.75 18.50 -1.86
C LEU A 179 4.33 18.15 -0.48
N ARG A 180 4.46 16.85 -0.18
CA ARG A 180 5.08 16.38 1.06
C ARG A 180 6.54 16.77 1.17
N ARG A 181 7.29 16.69 0.06
CA ARG A 181 8.71 17.07 0.03
C ARG A 181 8.91 18.57 0.22
N ALA A 182 8.05 19.39 -0.39
CA ALA A 182 8.09 20.85 -0.27
C ALA A 182 7.72 21.36 1.13
N ASN A 183 6.89 20.62 1.87
CA ASN A 183 6.34 21.03 3.17
C ASN A 183 6.64 19.97 4.25
N ALA A 184 7.84 19.96 4.79
CA ALA A 184 8.25 19.01 5.82
C ALA A 184 7.34 19.02 7.06
N ARG A 185 6.75 20.17 7.41
CA ARG A 185 5.83 20.34 8.54
C ARG A 185 4.35 20.26 8.16
N PHE A 186 4.01 20.00 6.91
CA PHE A 186 2.61 19.94 6.43
C PHE A 186 1.76 18.95 7.21
N PHE A 187 2.37 17.86 7.67
CA PHE A 187 1.72 16.81 8.45
C PHE A 187 1.94 16.92 9.96
N GLN A 188 2.45 18.05 10.45
CA GLN A 188 2.78 18.27 11.86
C GLN A 188 1.98 19.45 12.45
N GLN A 189 0.73 19.62 12.01
CA GLN A 189 -0.15 20.69 12.48
C GLN A 189 -1.55 20.16 12.71
N VAL A 190 -2.17 20.58 13.79
CA VAL A 190 -3.60 20.32 14.02
C VAL A 190 -4.41 21.22 13.10
N ALA A 191 -5.33 20.62 12.36
CA ALA A 191 -6.24 21.36 11.48
C ALA A 191 -7.59 20.64 11.37
N PRO A 192 -8.69 21.38 11.13
CA PRO A 192 -9.99 20.77 10.89
C PRO A 192 -10.02 20.03 9.54
N VAL A 193 -10.84 18.97 9.47
CA VAL A 193 -11.15 18.22 8.24
C VAL A 193 -12.57 17.70 8.30
N ASP A 194 -13.28 17.72 7.17
CA ASP A 194 -14.58 17.09 7.06
C ASP A 194 -14.42 15.64 6.63
N PHE A 195 -14.99 14.73 7.42
CA PHE A 195 -14.92 13.28 7.19
C PHE A 195 -16.16 12.59 7.74
N LEU A 196 -16.76 11.69 6.97
CA LEU A 196 -18.00 10.96 7.33
C LEU A 196 -19.14 11.90 7.77
N GLY A 197 -19.33 13.01 7.07
CA GLY A 197 -20.38 14.00 7.36
C GLY A 197 -20.20 14.80 8.66
N ARG A 198 -19.04 14.70 9.29
CA ARG A 198 -18.71 15.41 10.53
C ARG A 198 -17.40 16.18 10.41
N ARG A 199 -17.25 17.22 11.21
CA ARG A 199 -16.01 17.98 11.34
C ARG A 199 -15.14 17.34 12.40
N TRP A 200 -13.89 17.00 11.99
CA TRP A 200 -12.88 16.39 12.83
C TRP A 200 -11.69 17.33 13.00
N PHE A 201 -10.98 17.16 14.09
CA PHE A 201 -9.62 17.68 14.25
C PHE A 201 -8.63 16.63 13.78
N ALA A 202 -7.64 17.05 13.00
CA ALA A 202 -6.70 16.16 12.33
C ALA A 202 -5.26 16.58 12.58
N TYR A 203 -4.38 15.63 12.88
CA TYR A 203 -2.93 15.82 12.91
C TYR A 203 -2.26 14.71 12.09
N GLY A 204 -1.46 15.06 11.11
CA GLY A 204 -0.80 14.13 10.23
C GLY A 204 -1.27 14.23 8.77
N ASN A 205 -1.14 13.14 8.02
CA ASN A 205 -1.44 13.14 6.59
C ASN A 205 -2.95 13.05 6.30
N ARG A 206 -3.62 14.18 6.15
CA ARG A 206 -5.05 14.26 5.80
C ARG A 206 -5.39 13.62 4.44
N ALA A 207 -4.40 13.49 3.53
CA ALA A 207 -4.63 12.82 2.26
C ALA A 207 -4.92 11.30 2.41
N LEU A 208 -4.66 10.70 3.59
CA LEU A 208 -5.06 9.33 3.87
C LEU A 208 -6.59 9.15 3.83
N LEU A 209 -7.39 10.18 4.13
CA LEU A 209 -8.86 10.13 4.04
C LEU A 209 -9.38 10.05 2.61
N GLY A 210 -8.57 10.46 1.64
CA GLY A 210 -8.88 10.35 0.21
C GLY A 210 -8.36 9.07 -0.44
N LEU A 211 -7.86 8.08 0.35
CA LEU A 211 -7.47 6.79 -0.19
C LEU A 211 -8.70 6.02 -0.70
N PRO A 212 -8.54 5.20 -1.75
CA PRO A 212 -9.64 4.44 -2.33
C PRO A 212 -10.23 3.42 -1.37
N VAL A 213 -9.47 3.02 -0.35
CA VAL A 213 -9.91 2.05 0.65
C VAL A 213 -9.42 2.46 2.03
N LEU A 214 -10.39 2.61 2.93
CA LEU A 214 -10.19 2.75 4.36
C LEU A 214 -10.84 1.55 5.05
N VAL A 215 -10.08 0.82 5.86
CA VAL A 215 -10.54 -0.42 6.51
C VAL A 215 -10.68 -0.17 8.01
N PRO A 216 -11.92 -0.11 8.53
CA PRO A 216 -12.14 0.04 9.97
C PRO A 216 -11.85 -1.27 10.71
N PHE A 217 -11.14 -1.18 11.83
CA PHE A 217 -10.85 -2.28 12.75
C PHE A 217 -11.44 -1.99 14.12
N LYS A 218 -12.20 -2.94 14.65
CA LYS A 218 -12.69 -2.93 16.02
C LYS A 218 -12.28 -4.25 16.65
N GLY A 219 -11.36 -4.20 17.60
CA GLY A 219 -10.89 -5.37 18.34
C GLY A 219 -11.48 -5.41 19.75
N HIS A 220 -12.11 -6.52 20.13
CA HIS A 220 -12.56 -6.66 21.50
C HIS A 220 -11.38 -6.80 22.46
N ARG A 221 -11.41 -6.11 23.61
CA ARG A 221 -10.28 -6.07 24.56
C ARG A 221 -9.97 -7.44 25.17
N ALA A 222 -10.98 -8.31 25.27
CA ALA A 222 -10.86 -9.65 25.84
C ALA A 222 -10.46 -10.72 24.80
N THR A 223 -10.29 -10.37 23.52
CA THR A 223 -9.85 -11.34 22.51
C THR A 223 -8.44 -11.83 22.86
N ALA A 224 -8.32 -13.12 23.13
CA ALA A 224 -7.07 -13.74 23.54
C ALA A 224 -6.05 -13.71 22.38
N GLU A 225 -4.81 -13.36 22.71
CA GLU A 225 -3.70 -13.41 21.75
C GLU A 225 -3.51 -14.84 21.21
N GLY A 226 -3.35 -14.97 19.90
CA GLY A 226 -3.21 -16.27 19.24
C GLY A 226 -4.53 -17.02 18.98
N SER A 227 -5.69 -16.50 19.44
CA SER A 227 -6.98 -17.09 19.11
C SER A 227 -7.26 -17.02 17.60
N PRO A 228 -8.17 -17.86 17.06
CA PRO A 228 -8.55 -17.80 15.65
C PRO A 228 -9.03 -16.42 15.21
N GLU A 229 -9.81 -15.74 16.04
CA GLU A 229 -10.29 -14.37 15.79
C GLU A 229 -9.12 -13.35 15.75
N TRP A 230 -8.19 -13.43 16.72
CA TRP A 230 -6.98 -12.61 16.75
C TRP A 230 -6.16 -12.77 15.48
N ASN A 231 -5.85 -14.03 15.13
CA ASN A 231 -5.02 -14.34 13.97
C ASN A 231 -5.68 -13.89 12.67
N ALA A 232 -6.98 -14.10 12.50
CA ALA A 232 -7.74 -13.68 11.33
C ALA A 232 -7.70 -12.15 11.14
N LEU A 233 -7.86 -11.39 12.23
CA LEU A 233 -7.85 -9.93 12.17
C LEU A 233 -6.45 -9.38 11.88
N VAL A 234 -5.42 -9.93 12.51
CA VAL A 234 -4.01 -9.54 12.27
C VAL A 234 -3.57 -9.92 10.85
N GLU A 235 -3.97 -11.09 10.34
CA GLU A 235 -3.73 -11.47 8.94
C GLU A 235 -4.43 -10.52 7.96
N SER A 236 -5.68 -10.11 8.25
CA SER A 236 -6.40 -9.12 7.45
C SER A 236 -5.68 -7.78 7.46
N ALA A 237 -5.21 -7.33 8.62
CA ALA A 237 -4.45 -6.11 8.77
C ALA A 237 -3.11 -6.14 8.01
N ALA A 238 -2.42 -7.28 7.99
CA ALA A 238 -1.16 -7.46 7.27
C ALA A 238 -1.28 -7.32 5.74
N ARG A 239 -2.49 -7.35 5.19
CA ARG A 239 -2.77 -7.10 3.76
C ARG A 239 -2.91 -5.63 3.42
N ILE A 240 -3.02 -4.75 4.42
CA ILE A 240 -3.15 -3.31 4.23
C ILE A 240 -1.77 -2.74 3.89
N GLY A 241 -1.50 -2.68 2.59
CA GLY A 241 -0.27 -2.14 2.01
C GLY A 241 -0.41 -0.69 1.54
N PRO A 242 0.55 -0.21 0.73
CA PRO A 242 0.52 1.13 0.16
C PRO A 242 -0.76 1.39 -0.63
N GLY A 243 -1.37 2.56 -0.44
CA GLY A 243 -2.62 2.95 -1.09
C GLY A 243 -3.88 2.57 -0.33
N VAL A 244 -3.74 1.92 0.82
CA VAL A 244 -4.84 1.55 1.72
C VAL A 244 -4.49 1.99 3.14
N ALA A 245 -5.48 2.34 3.95
CA ALA A 245 -5.25 2.64 5.36
C ALA A 245 -6.21 1.88 6.28
N GLY A 246 -5.68 1.47 7.44
CA GLY A 246 -6.49 0.97 8.53
C GLY A 246 -6.98 2.11 9.42
N VAL A 247 -8.21 2.04 9.88
CA VAL A 247 -8.87 3.03 10.74
C VAL A 247 -9.26 2.37 12.06
N SER A 248 -8.73 2.84 13.18
CA SER A 248 -9.06 2.32 14.52
C SER A 248 -8.57 3.28 15.60
N THR A 249 -8.96 3.02 16.83
CA THR A 249 -8.35 3.68 18.00
C THR A 249 -6.93 3.14 18.28
N PHE A 250 -6.64 1.91 17.88
CA PHE A 250 -5.40 1.18 18.15
C PHE A 250 -5.03 1.16 19.64
N MET A 251 -6.05 1.08 20.51
CA MET A 251 -5.87 1.09 21.97
C MET A 251 -5.83 -0.32 22.57
N SER A 252 -6.66 -1.25 22.09
CA SER A 252 -6.65 -2.63 22.56
C SER A 252 -5.38 -3.38 22.11
N PRO A 253 -4.95 -4.47 22.80
CA PRO A 253 -3.81 -5.27 22.37
C PRO A 253 -3.97 -5.78 20.93
N LEU A 254 -5.14 -6.27 20.54
CA LEU A 254 -5.46 -6.75 19.20
C LEU A 254 -5.36 -5.62 18.17
N GLU A 255 -5.95 -4.46 18.43
CA GLU A 255 -5.85 -3.30 17.53
C GLU A 255 -4.40 -2.82 17.36
N LYS A 256 -3.59 -2.84 18.43
CA LYS A 256 -2.16 -2.52 18.34
C LYS A 256 -1.41 -3.53 17.48
N ALA A 257 -1.72 -4.83 17.61
CA ALA A 257 -1.15 -5.86 16.75
C ALA A 257 -1.52 -5.63 15.28
N CYS A 258 -2.78 -5.29 14.98
CA CYS A 258 -3.24 -4.89 13.65
C CYS A 258 -2.48 -3.66 13.14
N GLY A 259 -2.36 -2.61 13.95
CA GLY A 259 -1.63 -1.38 13.59
C GLY A 259 -0.16 -1.67 13.25
N ASN A 260 0.50 -2.52 14.03
CA ASN A 260 1.87 -2.97 13.76
C ASN A 260 1.97 -3.78 12.46
N ALA A 261 1.00 -4.63 12.17
CA ALA A 261 0.95 -5.40 10.92
C ALA A 261 0.79 -4.47 9.70
N ILE A 262 -0.13 -3.50 9.76
CA ILE A 262 -0.32 -2.47 8.73
C ILE A 262 0.98 -1.66 8.53
N ALA A 263 1.60 -1.22 9.62
CA ALA A 263 2.82 -0.44 9.56
C ALA A 263 3.96 -1.21 8.87
N ARG A 264 4.13 -2.50 9.16
CA ARG A 264 5.10 -3.39 8.50
C ARG A 264 4.78 -3.59 7.01
N ALA A 265 3.51 -3.74 6.67
CA ALA A 265 3.06 -3.89 5.30
C ALA A 265 3.22 -2.60 4.46
N GLY A 266 3.45 -1.46 5.08
CA GLY A 266 3.60 -0.18 4.38
C GLY A 266 2.29 0.57 4.16
N GLY A 267 1.20 0.14 4.78
CA GLY A 267 -0.10 0.80 4.75
C GLY A 267 -0.16 2.09 5.56
N GLY A 268 -1.25 2.84 5.39
CA GLY A 268 -1.57 4.02 6.18
C GLY A 268 -2.29 3.65 7.48
N LEU A 269 -2.17 4.51 8.49
CA LEU A 269 -2.87 4.39 9.77
C LEU A 269 -3.68 5.66 10.02
N VAL A 270 -4.98 5.52 10.20
CA VAL A 270 -5.88 6.57 10.68
C VAL A 270 -6.26 6.23 12.12
N VAL A 271 -5.69 6.97 13.06
CA VAL A 271 -5.82 6.75 14.51
C VAL A 271 -6.94 7.62 15.05
N LEU A 272 -7.99 7.03 15.55
CA LEU A 272 -9.09 7.72 16.21
C LEU A 272 -8.68 8.01 17.68
N SER A 273 -8.55 9.29 18.03
CA SER A 273 -8.09 9.73 19.36
C SER A 273 -9.24 10.31 20.18
N PRO A 274 -9.62 9.68 21.30
CA PRO A 274 -10.74 10.14 22.12
C PRO A 274 -10.41 11.35 22.99
N GLU A 275 -9.12 11.65 23.16
CA GLU A 275 -8.67 12.72 24.07
C GLU A 275 -8.87 14.13 23.49
N GLY A 276 -8.99 14.23 22.18
CA GLY A 276 -9.03 15.52 21.50
C GLY A 276 -7.64 16.11 21.28
N PHE A 277 -7.58 17.19 20.50
CA PHE A 277 -6.32 17.88 20.18
C PHE A 277 -6.39 19.35 20.57
N GLY A 278 -5.42 19.78 21.38
CA GLY A 278 -5.17 21.21 21.58
C GLY A 278 -4.27 21.77 20.48
N PRO A 279 -4.16 23.11 20.40
CA PRO A 279 -3.36 23.77 19.35
C PRO A 279 -1.88 23.37 19.31
N ARG A 280 -1.33 22.91 20.46
CA ARG A 280 0.07 22.46 20.60
C ARG A 280 0.19 20.94 20.77
N TRP A 281 -0.89 20.21 20.51
CA TRP A 281 -0.85 18.76 20.63
C TRP A 281 0.07 18.14 19.56
N HIS A 282 0.83 17.18 19.95
CA HIS A 282 1.64 16.34 19.06
C HIS A 282 1.64 14.89 19.58
N PRO A 283 1.74 13.90 18.69
CA PRO A 283 1.81 12.50 19.11
C PRO A 283 3.16 12.19 19.76
N PRO A 284 3.31 11.04 20.45
CA PRO A 284 4.59 10.54 20.90
C PRO A 284 5.62 10.52 19.76
N ARG A 285 6.88 10.82 20.08
CA ARG A 285 7.98 11.00 19.11
C ARG A 285 8.13 9.86 18.10
N GLU A 286 7.90 8.64 18.51
CA GLU A 286 7.91 7.46 17.63
C GLU A 286 6.81 7.50 16.56
N LYS A 287 5.59 7.97 16.92
CA LYS A 287 4.46 8.12 15.99
C LYS A 287 4.58 9.36 15.11
N GLU A 288 5.24 10.40 15.60
CA GLU A 288 5.50 11.62 14.83
C GLU A 288 6.29 11.32 13.56
N ARG A 289 7.23 10.37 13.60
CA ARG A 289 7.96 9.91 12.42
C ARG A 289 7.04 9.32 11.35
N PHE A 290 6.02 8.59 11.74
CA PHE A 290 5.01 8.05 10.81
C PHE A 290 4.15 9.16 10.22
N CYS A 291 3.79 10.20 11.00
CA CYS A 291 3.10 11.39 10.51
C CYS A 291 3.97 12.12 9.49
N ALA A 292 5.22 12.43 9.83
CA ALA A 292 6.18 13.08 8.94
C ALA A 292 6.42 12.27 7.65
N ALA A 293 6.45 10.94 7.75
CA ALA A 293 6.51 10.05 6.59
C ALA A 293 5.21 10.01 5.77
N GLY A 294 4.15 10.71 6.21
CA GLY A 294 2.86 10.73 5.56
C GLY A 294 2.05 9.44 5.66
N ARG A 295 2.40 8.58 6.62
CA ARG A 295 1.80 7.25 6.80
C ARG A 295 0.81 7.17 7.96
N MET A 296 0.66 8.25 8.72
CA MET A 296 -0.22 8.29 9.88
C MET A 296 -1.02 9.60 9.92
N LEU A 297 -2.27 9.48 10.31
CA LEU A 297 -3.20 10.56 10.60
C LEU A 297 -3.89 10.28 11.92
N PHE A 298 -3.87 11.23 12.83
CA PHE A 298 -4.71 11.23 14.02
C PHE A 298 -5.97 12.03 13.75
N LEU A 299 -7.11 11.52 14.16
CA LEU A 299 -8.43 12.16 14.07
C LEU A 299 -9.10 12.19 15.43
N SER A 300 -9.77 13.28 15.75
CA SER A 300 -10.67 13.39 16.89
C SER A 300 -11.90 14.20 16.55
N LEU A 301 -13.06 13.77 17.05
CA LEU A 301 -14.29 14.57 17.05
C LEU A 301 -14.29 15.64 18.14
N TYR A 302 -13.33 15.57 19.05
CA TYR A 302 -13.31 16.37 20.27
C TYR A 302 -12.16 17.36 20.28
N GLU A 303 -12.43 18.54 20.80
CA GLU A 303 -11.39 19.49 21.18
C GLU A 303 -10.77 19.08 22.53
N ALA A 304 -9.51 19.46 22.74
CA ALA A 304 -8.94 19.35 24.07
C ALA A 304 -9.65 20.30 25.02
N THR A 305 -10.16 19.75 26.09
CA THR A 305 -10.79 20.54 27.18
C THR A 305 -9.80 20.77 28.32
N ALA A 306 -10.00 21.82 29.10
CA ALA A 306 -9.19 22.09 30.30
C ALA A 306 -9.30 20.94 31.32
N ARG A 307 -10.44 20.27 31.40
CA ARG A 307 -10.68 19.07 32.21
C ARG A 307 -10.29 17.83 31.42
N GLN A 308 -9.46 16.99 31.98
CA GLN A 308 -9.20 15.68 31.39
C GLN A 308 -10.46 14.81 31.41
N PRO A 309 -10.80 14.15 30.30
CA PRO A 309 -11.95 13.26 30.25
C PRO A 309 -11.75 12.07 31.18
N THR A 310 -12.83 11.63 31.83
CA THR A 310 -12.84 10.43 32.64
C THR A 310 -12.63 9.18 31.78
N ARG A 311 -12.27 8.06 32.44
CA ARG A 311 -12.09 6.77 31.75
C ARG A 311 -13.36 6.33 31.02
N LYS A 312 -14.54 6.60 31.59
CA LYS A 312 -15.84 6.29 30.96
C LYS A 312 -16.05 7.15 29.72
N GLU A 313 -15.83 8.46 29.82
CA GLU A 313 -15.97 9.36 28.66
C GLU A 313 -15.01 8.99 27.53
N LEU A 314 -13.76 8.62 27.82
CA LEU A 314 -12.82 8.13 26.81
C LEU A 314 -13.32 6.86 26.15
N TYR A 315 -13.90 5.94 26.90
CA TYR A 315 -14.47 4.72 26.38
C TYR A 315 -15.65 5.01 25.46
N ASP A 316 -16.60 5.82 25.88
CA ASP A 316 -17.79 6.19 25.10
C ASP A 316 -17.38 6.91 23.80
N ARG A 317 -16.42 7.82 23.86
CA ARG A 317 -15.84 8.51 22.68
C ARG A 317 -15.15 7.57 21.71
N CYS A 318 -14.41 6.56 22.21
CA CYS A 318 -13.82 5.54 21.36
C CYS A 318 -14.89 4.78 20.56
N HIS A 319 -15.94 4.36 21.24
CA HIS A 319 -17.06 3.64 20.61
C HIS A 319 -17.77 4.52 19.58
N GLU A 320 -18.11 5.76 19.91
CA GLU A 320 -18.75 6.68 18.97
C GLU A 320 -17.93 6.83 17.67
N MET A 321 -16.61 7.09 17.79
CA MET A 321 -15.76 7.29 16.61
C MET A 321 -15.57 6.04 15.77
N ILE A 322 -15.39 4.87 16.40
CA ILE A 322 -15.17 3.62 15.64
C ILE A 322 -16.47 3.13 14.99
N ASP A 323 -17.61 3.27 15.67
CA ASP A 323 -18.92 2.89 15.14
C ASP A 323 -19.31 3.80 13.96
N LEU A 324 -19.02 5.10 14.05
CA LEU A 324 -19.16 6.03 12.92
C LEU A 324 -18.27 5.64 11.74
N ALA A 325 -17.01 5.26 12.00
CA ALA A 325 -16.11 4.80 10.95
C ALA A 325 -16.59 3.49 10.32
N GLN A 326 -17.08 2.54 11.11
CA GLN A 326 -17.65 1.29 10.59
C GLN A 326 -18.88 1.56 9.74
N ALA A 327 -19.82 2.37 10.21
CA ALA A 327 -21.05 2.69 9.47
C ALA A 327 -20.75 3.42 8.14
N GLY A 328 -19.78 4.35 8.14
CA GLY A 328 -19.47 5.15 6.95
C GLY A 328 -18.49 4.53 5.96
N LEU A 329 -17.69 3.53 6.36
CA LEU A 329 -16.63 2.94 5.53
C LEU A 329 -16.95 1.53 5.03
N LEU A 330 -17.91 0.84 5.62
CA LEU A 330 -18.32 -0.51 5.22
C LEU A 330 -19.41 -0.54 4.12
N ILE A 331 -19.84 0.63 3.64
CA ILE A 331 -20.84 0.76 2.57
C ILE A 331 -20.25 0.43 1.21
#